data_f66af3516a5b2ef8fe246b0d8f4b0e55
#
_entry.id   f66af3516a5b2ef8fe246b0d8f4b0e55
#
_cell.length_a   1.000
_cell.length_b   1.000
_cell.length_c   1.000
_cell.angle_alpha   90.00
_cell.angle_beta   90.00
_cell.angle_gamma   90.00
#
_symmetry.space_group_name_H-M   'P 1'
#
loop_
_entity.id
_entity.type
_entity.pdbx_description
1 polymer ?
#
loop_
_entity_poly.entity_id
_entity_poly.type
_entity_poly.pdbx_seq_one_letter_code
_entity_poly.pdbx_strand_id
1 'polypeptide(L)'
;MLLAYIDEIGETGAFVSKTDPRFRTSPAFGYAGFVVPDGAARRFGQLFDREKRTVFAPELARAAHPGRWEKKGSELFHSFTAQHHPEQLRVFNGLVRLLCERFGGALFYYAEEKPVGTPKQTRLDKDDRETRAMREALNRLCTHADREDQHLLVMIDQINEKDRAKRLPLMYEHILGRADGHAEMRRIVEPPMHVDSALSANIQFADWIAAAVSRAVERQLLVSEVERNAWIPPTLSPALRRVFTRESKLHVHSGAHDDLHGAAVFSAVRPLAGRDGVRRIVDAVGPQQYRLMREAAERAAERGRP
;
A
#
# COMPACT_ATOMS: atom_id res chain seq x y z
N MET A 1 4.22 15.88 -17.50
CA MET A 1 3.48 15.90 -16.22
C MET A 1 3.29 14.48 -15.75
N LEU A 2 3.29 14.23 -14.43
CA LEU A 2 2.96 12.93 -13.85
C LEU A 2 1.50 12.90 -13.40
N LEU A 3 0.83 11.79 -13.69
CA LEU A 3 -0.49 11.47 -13.16
C LEU A 3 -0.32 10.37 -12.10
N ALA A 4 -0.76 10.64 -10.88
CA ALA A 4 -0.80 9.65 -9.80
C ALA A 4 -2.24 9.15 -9.62
N TYR A 5 -2.44 7.84 -9.67
CA TYR A 5 -3.70 7.16 -9.36
C TYR A 5 -3.51 6.39 -8.07
N ILE A 6 -4.26 6.72 -7.02
CA ILE A 6 -4.11 6.11 -5.70
C ILE A 6 -5.45 5.69 -5.12
N ASP A 7 -5.41 4.65 -4.27
CA ASP A 7 -6.54 4.14 -3.51
C ASP A 7 -6.12 3.81 -2.09
N GLU A 8 -7.06 3.57 -1.18
CA GLU A 8 -6.81 3.37 0.24
C GLU A 8 -6.16 2.01 0.53
N ILE A 9 -5.19 2.00 1.44
CA ILE A 9 -4.63 0.80 2.08
C ILE A 9 -5.32 0.63 3.42
N GLY A 10 -6.00 -0.49 3.60
CA GLY A 10 -6.66 -0.80 4.86
C GLY A 10 -7.88 0.09 5.13
N GLU A 11 -8.23 0.22 6.40
CA GLU A 11 -9.43 0.94 6.87
C GLU A 11 -9.03 1.95 7.94
N THR A 12 -9.70 3.10 7.99
CA THR A 12 -9.43 4.17 8.99
C THR A 12 -9.80 3.81 10.43
N GLY A 13 -10.65 2.79 10.62
CA GLY A 13 -11.10 2.35 11.95
C GLY A 13 -9.97 1.92 12.90
N ALA A 14 -10.23 1.90 14.20
CA ALA A 14 -9.29 1.42 15.20
C ALA A 14 -8.97 -0.06 15.02
N PHE A 15 -7.77 -0.47 15.41
CA PHE A 15 -7.29 -1.84 15.34
C PHE A 15 -6.90 -2.35 16.73
N VAL A 16 -7.42 -3.52 17.12
CA VAL A 16 -7.01 -4.26 18.32
C VAL A 16 -6.36 -5.58 17.93
N SER A 17 -7.08 -6.40 17.16
CA SER A 17 -6.57 -7.65 16.55
C SER A 17 -7.51 -8.11 15.44
N LYS A 18 -7.08 -9.04 14.62
CA LYS A 18 -7.95 -9.64 13.57
C LYS A 18 -9.07 -10.51 14.15
N THR A 19 -8.94 -10.93 15.38
CA THR A 19 -9.94 -11.74 16.11
C THR A 19 -10.86 -10.93 17.02
N ASP A 20 -10.61 -9.61 17.16
CA ASP A 20 -11.49 -8.73 17.95
C ASP A 20 -12.88 -8.63 17.28
N PRO A 21 -13.98 -8.75 18.04
CA PRO A 21 -15.32 -8.74 17.48
C PRO A 21 -15.72 -7.40 16.86
N ARG A 22 -15.09 -6.29 17.26
CA ARG A 22 -15.45 -4.93 16.83
C ARG A 22 -14.30 -4.18 16.16
N PHE A 23 -13.07 -4.34 16.63
CA PHE A 23 -11.91 -3.56 16.20
C PHE A 23 -10.89 -4.44 15.44
N ARG A 24 -11.39 -5.17 14.43
CA ARG A 24 -10.62 -6.08 13.57
C ARG A 24 -10.25 -5.49 12.20
N THR A 25 -10.12 -4.18 12.10
CA THR A 25 -9.75 -3.48 10.88
C THR A 25 -8.32 -3.84 10.42
N SER A 26 -7.78 -3.14 9.46
CA SER A 26 -6.38 -3.29 9.08
C SER A 26 -5.43 -2.74 10.16
N PRO A 27 -4.23 -3.33 10.38
CA PRO A 27 -3.23 -2.84 11.33
C PRO A 27 -2.54 -1.54 10.87
N ALA A 28 -2.76 -1.13 9.64
CA ALA A 28 -2.25 0.12 9.08
C ALA A 28 -3.33 0.83 8.25
N PHE A 29 -3.07 2.10 7.96
CA PHE A 29 -3.85 2.88 7.01
C PHE A 29 -2.92 3.71 6.13
N GLY A 30 -3.32 3.96 4.87
CA GLY A 30 -2.56 4.77 3.94
C GLY A 30 -3.13 4.75 2.54
N TYR A 31 -2.28 5.06 1.57
CA TYR A 31 -2.63 5.10 0.15
C TYR A 31 -1.60 4.37 -0.69
N ALA A 32 -2.04 3.67 -1.72
CA ALA A 32 -1.16 3.08 -2.72
C ALA A 32 -1.76 3.18 -4.11
N GLY A 33 -0.90 3.01 -5.10
CA GLY A 33 -1.25 3.06 -6.50
C GLY A 33 -0.02 3.21 -7.36
N PHE A 34 -0.09 4.06 -8.38
CA PHE A 34 1.03 4.26 -9.29
C PHE A 34 1.08 5.69 -9.84
N VAL A 35 2.26 6.07 -10.28
CA VAL A 35 2.50 7.27 -11.06
C VAL A 35 2.84 6.90 -12.50
N VAL A 36 2.41 7.71 -13.45
CA VAL A 36 2.67 7.48 -14.88
C VAL A 36 2.73 8.82 -15.62
N PRO A 37 3.58 8.98 -16.66
CA PRO A 37 3.54 10.14 -17.51
C PRO A 37 2.16 10.33 -18.17
N ASP A 38 1.68 11.55 -18.26
CA ASP A 38 0.37 11.92 -18.82
C ASP A 38 0.14 11.35 -20.22
N GLY A 39 1.14 11.44 -21.09
CA GLY A 39 1.09 10.88 -22.45
C GLY A 39 0.94 9.35 -22.51
N ALA A 40 1.23 8.63 -21.41
CA ALA A 40 1.13 7.19 -21.33
C ALA A 40 -0.15 6.69 -20.63
N ALA A 41 -0.76 7.51 -19.78
CA ALA A 41 -1.86 7.11 -18.91
C ALA A 41 -3.07 6.50 -19.63
N ARG A 42 -3.51 7.13 -20.73
CA ARG A 42 -4.63 6.60 -21.53
C ARG A 42 -4.32 5.24 -22.15
N ARG A 43 -3.11 5.10 -22.69
CA ARG A 43 -2.70 3.82 -23.34
C ARG A 43 -2.56 2.70 -22.32
N PHE A 44 -2.05 3.02 -21.14
CA PHE A 44 -1.96 2.03 -20.05
C PHE A 44 -3.35 1.62 -19.56
N GLY A 45 -4.27 2.56 -19.33
CA GLY A 45 -5.65 2.26 -18.94
C GLY A 45 -6.39 1.38 -19.96
N GLN A 46 -6.20 1.62 -21.25
CA GLN A 46 -6.75 0.77 -22.31
C GLN A 46 -6.16 -0.64 -22.30
N LEU A 47 -4.85 -0.77 -22.09
CA LEU A 47 -4.19 -2.08 -21.94
C LEU A 47 -4.76 -2.83 -20.73
N PHE A 48 -4.82 -2.19 -19.58
CA PHE A 48 -5.38 -2.78 -18.36
C PHE A 48 -6.83 -3.26 -18.58
N ASP A 49 -7.70 -2.40 -19.13
CA ASP A 49 -9.09 -2.79 -19.37
C ASP A 49 -9.23 -4.00 -20.32
N ARG A 50 -8.41 -4.04 -21.37
CA ARG A 50 -8.36 -5.19 -22.28
C ARG A 50 -7.94 -6.47 -21.58
N GLU A 51 -6.84 -6.46 -20.83
CA GLU A 51 -6.32 -7.63 -20.12
C GLU A 51 -7.32 -8.11 -19.04
N LYS A 52 -7.89 -7.16 -18.28
CA LYS A 52 -8.95 -7.42 -17.30
C LYS A 52 -10.15 -8.12 -17.95
N ARG A 53 -10.66 -7.60 -19.07
CA ARG A 53 -11.79 -8.21 -19.80
C ARG A 53 -11.48 -9.59 -20.34
N THR A 54 -10.25 -9.84 -20.73
CA THR A 54 -9.82 -11.16 -21.22
C THR A 54 -9.79 -12.18 -20.08
N VAL A 55 -9.17 -11.85 -18.97
CA VAL A 55 -8.99 -12.78 -17.85
C VAL A 55 -10.30 -13.05 -17.11
N PHE A 56 -11.18 -12.06 -17.01
CA PHE A 56 -12.45 -12.16 -16.29
C PHE A 56 -13.66 -12.24 -17.25
N ALA A 57 -13.46 -12.76 -18.47
CA ALA A 57 -14.54 -12.88 -19.44
C ALA A 57 -15.78 -13.65 -18.92
N PRO A 58 -15.64 -14.74 -18.14
CA PRO A 58 -16.81 -15.46 -17.60
C PRO A 58 -17.60 -14.62 -16.58
N GLU A 59 -16.93 -13.83 -15.72
CA GLU A 59 -17.59 -12.96 -14.75
C GLU A 59 -18.24 -11.78 -15.46
N LEU A 60 -17.53 -11.19 -16.43
CA LEU A 60 -18.03 -10.09 -17.24
C LEU A 60 -19.28 -10.45 -18.02
N ALA A 61 -19.34 -11.68 -18.58
CA ALA A 61 -20.52 -12.16 -19.30
C ALA A 61 -21.79 -12.29 -18.44
N ARG A 62 -21.62 -12.40 -17.11
CA ARG A 62 -22.71 -12.47 -16.14
C ARG A 62 -23.05 -11.13 -15.50
N ALA A 63 -22.25 -10.09 -15.77
CA ALA A 63 -22.44 -8.78 -15.17
C ALA A 63 -23.68 -8.06 -15.75
N ALA A 64 -24.49 -7.46 -14.87
CA ALA A 64 -25.66 -6.68 -15.28
C ALA A 64 -25.26 -5.46 -16.13
N HIS A 65 -24.10 -4.87 -15.83
CA HIS A 65 -23.57 -3.71 -16.54
C HIS A 65 -22.10 -3.93 -16.91
N PRO A 66 -21.78 -4.63 -18.02
CA PRO A 66 -20.42 -4.95 -18.42
C PRO A 66 -19.49 -3.73 -18.58
N GLY A 67 -20.04 -2.56 -18.94
CA GLY A 67 -19.28 -1.31 -19.09
C GLY A 67 -18.84 -0.67 -17.77
N ARG A 68 -19.46 -1.07 -16.65
CA ARG A 68 -19.16 -0.60 -15.28
C ARG A 68 -18.62 -1.70 -14.37
N TRP A 69 -18.39 -2.88 -14.95
CA TRP A 69 -17.90 -4.00 -14.16
C TRP A 69 -16.45 -3.80 -13.73
N GLU A 70 -16.18 -4.05 -12.47
CA GLU A 70 -14.85 -4.01 -11.90
C GLU A 70 -14.56 -5.28 -11.08
N LYS A 71 -13.31 -5.72 -11.11
CA LYS A 71 -12.79 -6.73 -10.20
C LYS A 71 -12.07 -6.04 -9.07
N LYS A 72 -12.55 -6.20 -7.86
CA LYS A 72 -11.89 -5.57 -6.69
C LYS A 72 -10.56 -6.26 -6.37
N GLY A 73 -9.57 -5.47 -6.03
CA GLY A 73 -8.23 -5.96 -5.67
C GLY A 73 -8.26 -6.90 -4.46
N SER A 74 -9.14 -6.66 -3.49
CA SER A 74 -9.32 -7.54 -2.32
C SER A 74 -9.77 -8.96 -2.69
N GLU A 75 -10.53 -9.11 -3.78
CA GLU A 75 -10.93 -10.42 -4.31
C GLU A 75 -9.82 -11.08 -5.14
N LEU A 76 -8.99 -10.27 -5.83
CA LEU A 76 -7.87 -10.74 -6.61
C LEU A 76 -6.75 -11.29 -5.71
N PHE A 77 -6.43 -10.57 -4.63
CA PHE A 77 -5.34 -10.94 -3.72
C PHE A 77 -5.83 -11.79 -2.54
N HIS A 78 -6.29 -13.01 -2.87
CA HIS A 78 -6.79 -13.99 -1.91
C HIS A 78 -6.09 -15.35 -2.11
N SER A 79 -5.97 -16.15 -1.04
CA SER A 79 -5.34 -17.48 -1.10
C SER A 79 -6.01 -18.41 -2.13
N PHE A 80 -7.33 -18.34 -2.21
CA PHE A 80 -8.09 -19.10 -3.22
C PHE A 80 -7.66 -18.74 -4.66
N THR A 81 -7.49 -17.46 -4.97
CA THR A 81 -7.04 -17.01 -6.29
C THR A 81 -5.64 -17.55 -6.60
N ALA A 82 -4.73 -17.51 -5.62
CA ALA A 82 -3.39 -18.04 -5.82
C ALA A 82 -3.36 -19.53 -6.16
N GLN A 83 -4.28 -20.31 -5.57
CA GLN A 83 -4.36 -21.75 -5.75
C GLN A 83 -5.13 -22.15 -7.02
N HIS A 84 -6.24 -21.48 -7.34
CA HIS A 84 -7.18 -21.91 -8.37
C HIS A 84 -7.15 -21.03 -9.63
N HIS A 85 -6.67 -19.79 -9.53
CA HIS A 85 -6.64 -18.82 -10.62
C HIS A 85 -5.29 -18.07 -10.70
N PRO A 86 -4.15 -18.80 -10.73
CA PRO A 86 -2.82 -18.16 -10.73
C PRO A 86 -2.57 -17.29 -11.97
N GLU A 87 -3.32 -17.47 -13.06
CA GLU A 87 -3.26 -16.62 -14.25
C GLU A 87 -3.64 -15.18 -13.96
N GLN A 88 -4.60 -14.94 -13.06
CA GLN A 88 -5.00 -13.59 -12.66
C GLN A 88 -3.84 -12.82 -12.03
N LEU A 89 -3.04 -13.50 -11.20
CA LEU A 89 -1.85 -12.92 -10.58
C LEU A 89 -0.69 -12.72 -11.57
N ARG A 90 -0.55 -13.64 -12.56
CA ARG A 90 0.42 -13.44 -13.64
C ARG A 90 0.10 -12.23 -14.48
N VAL A 91 -1.19 -11.96 -14.75
CA VAL A 91 -1.62 -10.76 -15.48
C VAL A 91 -1.31 -9.51 -14.68
N PHE A 92 -1.60 -9.48 -13.38
CA PHE A 92 -1.20 -8.36 -12.52
C PHE A 92 0.31 -8.09 -12.60
N ASN A 93 1.14 -9.11 -12.43
CA ASN A 93 2.60 -8.99 -12.53
C ASN A 93 3.06 -8.50 -13.90
N GLY A 94 2.43 -8.99 -14.97
CA GLY A 94 2.69 -8.55 -16.34
C GLY A 94 2.35 -7.07 -16.55
N LEU A 95 1.22 -6.61 -16.02
CA LEU A 95 0.78 -5.22 -16.10
C LEU A 95 1.71 -4.30 -15.30
N VAL A 96 2.13 -4.67 -14.09
CA VAL A 96 3.13 -3.92 -13.31
C VAL A 96 4.43 -3.79 -14.08
N ARG A 97 4.93 -4.87 -14.66
CA ARG A 97 6.15 -4.83 -15.47
C ARG A 97 6.01 -3.91 -16.67
N LEU A 98 4.91 -4.01 -17.41
CA LEU A 98 4.65 -3.15 -18.57
C LEU A 98 4.50 -1.68 -18.19
N LEU A 99 3.82 -1.38 -17.07
CA LEU A 99 3.73 -0.01 -16.54
C LEU A 99 5.13 0.59 -16.35
N CYS A 100 6.04 -0.15 -15.73
CA CYS A 100 7.37 0.38 -15.42
C CYS A 100 8.32 0.38 -16.61
N GLU A 101 8.36 -0.72 -17.39
CA GLU A 101 9.35 -0.87 -18.47
C GLU A 101 8.95 -0.16 -19.75
N ARG A 102 7.65 -0.10 -20.06
CA ARG A 102 7.16 0.43 -21.35
C ARG A 102 6.50 1.80 -21.24
N PHE A 103 5.81 2.07 -20.13
CA PHE A 103 5.05 3.29 -19.95
C PHE A 103 5.73 4.32 -19.05
N GLY A 104 6.93 4.00 -18.51
CA GLY A 104 7.70 4.90 -17.67
C GLY A 104 7.03 5.21 -16.33
N GLY A 105 6.12 4.34 -15.88
CA GLY A 105 5.45 4.49 -14.59
C GLY A 105 6.22 3.85 -13.44
N ALA A 106 5.75 4.11 -12.23
CA ALA A 106 6.25 3.48 -11.00
C ALA A 106 5.11 3.26 -10.00
N LEU A 107 5.20 2.22 -9.19
CA LEU A 107 4.28 2.01 -8.08
C LEU A 107 4.62 2.97 -6.94
N PHE A 108 3.61 3.35 -6.20
CA PHE A 108 3.72 4.22 -5.03
C PHE A 108 2.90 3.66 -3.88
N TYR A 109 3.39 3.82 -2.64
CA TYR A 109 2.58 3.70 -1.45
C TYR A 109 3.14 4.54 -0.30
N TYR A 110 2.23 4.96 0.56
CA TYR A 110 2.49 5.37 1.92
C TYR A 110 1.49 4.71 2.84
N ALA A 111 1.97 4.01 3.84
CA ALA A 111 1.15 3.44 4.90
C ALA A 111 1.76 3.74 6.26
N GLU A 112 0.92 3.89 7.25
CA GLU A 112 1.29 4.15 8.63
C GLU A 112 0.69 3.08 9.53
N GLU A 113 1.53 2.46 10.38
CA GLU A 113 1.08 1.53 11.42
C GLU A 113 0.10 2.24 12.35
N LYS A 114 -0.98 1.55 12.70
CA LYS A 114 -1.93 2.06 13.68
C LYS A 114 -1.52 1.64 15.09
N PRO A 115 -1.63 2.55 16.08
CA PRO A 115 -1.49 2.12 17.46
C PRO A 115 -2.57 1.10 17.79
N VAL A 116 -2.17 0.00 18.43
CA VAL A 116 -3.08 -1.06 18.85
C VAL A 116 -3.93 -0.60 20.02
N GLY A 117 -5.24 -0.62 19.87
CA GLY A 117 -6.17 -0.22 20.91
C GLY A 117 -7.50 0.32 20.40
N THR A 118 -8.44 0.46 21.31
CA THR A 118 -9.74 1.11 21.04
C THR A 118 -9.56 2.63 20.85
N PRO A 119 -10.53 3.34 20.26
CA PRO A 119 -10.44 4.81 20.10
C PRO A 119 -10.23 5.55 21.43
N LYS A 120 -10.77 5.04 22.53
CA LYS A 120 -10.56 5.61 23.88
C LYS A 120 -9.12 5.47 24.37
N GLN A 121 -8.48 4.35 24.06
CA GLN A 121 -7.10 4.06 24.47
C GLN A 121 -6.09 4.83 23.64
N THR A 122 -6.30 4.88 22.32
CA THR A 122 -5.37 5.51 21.39
C THR A 122 -5.57 7.03 21.25
N ARG A 123 -6.75 7.54 21.63
CA ARG A 123 -7.19 8.94 21.46
C ARG A 123 -7.09 9.45 20.02
N LEU A 124 -7.11 8.51 19.05
CA LEU A 124 -7.08 8.81 17.63
C LEU A 124 -8.41 8.46 16.99
N ASP A 125 -9.00 9.39 16.28
CA ASP A 125 -10.16 9.13 15.48
C ASP A 125 -9.82 8.74 14.04
N LYS A 126 -10.84 8.41 13.25
CA LYS A 126 -10.68 7.98 11.87
C LYS A 126 -10.30 9.14 10.93
N ASP A 127 -10.83 10.33 11.18
CA ASP A 127 -10.66 11.50 10.32
C ASP A 127 -9.25 12.07 10.45
N ASP A 128 -8.71 12.12 11.68
CA ASP A 128 -7.32 12.52 11.94
C ASP A 128 -6.33 11.58 11.23
N ARG A 129 -6.58 10.28 11.33
CA ARG A 129 -5.72 9.26 10.70
C ARG A 129 -5.71 9.39 9.19
N GLU A 130 -6.88 9.57 8.61
CA GLU A 130 -7.04 9.76 7.18
C GLU A 130 -6.37 11.05 6.68
N THR A 131 -6.64 12.17 7.35
CA THR A 131 -6.05 13.47 7.02
C THR A 131 -4.52 13.40 7.07
N ARG A 132 -3.96 12.77 8.11
CA ARG A 132 -2.50 12.63 8.25
C ARG A 132 -1.91 11.75 7.16
N ALA A 133 -2.52 10.61 6.87
CA ALA A 133 -2.04 9.71 5.82
C ALA A 133 -2.11 10.36 4.42
N MET A 134 -3.17 11.11 4.12
CA MET A 134 -3.28 11.83 2.85
C MET A 134 -2.23 12.93 2.72
N ARG A 135 -2.04 13.74 3.75
CA ARG A 135 -1.00 14.80 3.77
C ARG A 135 0.38 14.20 3.49
N GLU A 136 0.71 13.10 4.13
CA GLU A 136 2.02 12.48 3.94
C GLU A 136 2.13 11.79 2.56
N ALA A 137 1.08 11.17 2.05
CA ALA A 137 1.06 10.65 0.69
C ALA A 137 1.29 11.77 -0.35
N LEU A 138 0.65 12.92 -0.20
CA LEU A 138 0.86 14.08 -1.07
C LEU A 138 2.29 14.62 -0.98
N ASN A 139 2.85 14.78 0.23
CA ASN A 139 4.25 15.20 0.42
C ASN A 139 5.21 14.31 -0.37
N ARG A 140 5.03 12.99 -0.29
CA ARG A 140 5.90 12.01 -0.95
C ARG A 140 5.73 12.00 -2.46
N LEU A 141 4.50 12.11 -2.94
CA LEU A 141 4.23 12.23 -4.37
C LEU A 141 4.81 13.52 -4.96
N CYS A 142 4.71 14.65 -4.22
CA CYS A 142 5.34 15.90 -4.62
C CYS A 142 6.87 15.80 -4.63
N THR A 143 7.47 15.16 -3.62
CA THR A 143 8.93 14.90 -3.59
C THR A 143 9.36 14.04 -4.79
N HIS A 144 8.57 13.01 -5.15
CA HIS A 144 8.83 12.22 -6.35
C HIS A 144 8.76 13.07 -7.61
N ALA A 145 7.69 13.86 -7.78
CA ALA A 145 7.51 14.71 -8.94
C ALA A 145 8.61 15.77 -9.09
N ASP A 146 9.08 16.33 -7.95
CA ASP A 146 10.18 17.29 -7.93
C ASP A 146 11.50 16.65 -8.36
N ARG A 147 11.78 15.45 -7.88
CA ARG A 147 12.98 14.70 -8.30
C ARG A 147 12.97 14.38 -9.78
N GLU A 148 11.81 14.09 -10.36
CA GLU A 148 11.64 13.82 -11.79
C GLU A 148 11.48 15.10 -12.63
N ASP A 149 11.59 16.28 -12.00
CA ASP A 149 11.35 17.61 -12.61
C ASP A 149 10.03 17.68 -13.38
N GLN A 150 8.96 17.15 -12.80
CA GLN A 150 7.63 17.09 -13.41
C GLN A 150 6.58 17.76 -12.50
N HIS A 151 5.54 18.29 -13.13
CA HIS A 151 4.30 18.63 -12.43
C HIS A 151 3.51 17.35 -12.09
N LEU A 152 2.63 17.45 -11.11
CA LEU A 152 1.84 16.35 -10.58
C LEU A 152 0.35 16.66 -10.56
N LEU A 153 -0.46 15.69 -10.98
CA LEU A 153 -1.89 15.65 -10.73
C LEU A 153 -2.24 14.33 -10.06
N VAL A 154 -2.97 14.38 -8.94
CA VAL A 154 -3.36 13.20 -8.16
C VAL A 154 -4.83 12.90 -8.35
N MET A 155 -5.15 11.64 -8.65
CA MET A 155 -6.52 11.12 -8.76
C MET A 155 -6.73 10.04 -7.71
N ILE A 156 -7.87 10.12 -7.02
CA ILE A 156 -8.28 9.17 -5.98
C ILE A 156 -9.69 8.65 -6.29
N ASP A 157 -10.03 7.47 -5.76
CA ASP A 157 -11.39 6.94 -5.92
C ASP A 157 -12.44 7.88 -5.33
N GLN A 158 -13.60 7.92 -5.95
CA GLN A 158 -14.69 8.79 -5.56
C GLN A 158 -15.27 8.36 -4.21
N ILE A 159 -15.36 9.32 -3.29
CA ILE A 159 -16.05 9.20 -2.03
C ILE A 159 -17.40 9.94 -2.10
N ASN A 160 -18.23 9.75 -1.09
CA ASN A 160 -19.49 10.48 -1.01
C ASN A 160 -19.26 12.01 -0.88
N GLU A 161 -20.20 12.80 -1.34
CA GLU A 161 -20.09 14.26 -1.41
C GLU A 161 -19.84 14.92 -0.05
N LYS A 162 -20.43 14.39 1.04
CA LYS A 162 -20.24 14.92 2.39
C LYS A 162 -18.79 14.81 2.84
N ASP A 163 -18.16 13.64 2.63
CA ASP A 163 -16.77 13.40 3.00
C ASP A 163 -15.84 14.21 2.08
N ARG A 164 -16.15 14.30 0.78
CA ARG A 164 -15.42 15.15 -0.17
C ARG A 164 -15.41 16.62 0.26
N ALA A 165 -16.57 17.18 0.58
CA ALA A 165 -16.71 18.58 1.01
C ALA A 165 -15.92 18.88 2.30
N LYS A 166 -15.75 17.89 3.19
CA LYS A 166 -14.95 18.00 4.40
C LYS A 166 -13.45 17.92 4.11
N ARG A 167 -13.03 17.00 3.24
CA ARG A 167 -11.60 16.69 3.00
C ARG A 167 -10.91 17.69 2.08
N LEU A 168 -11.60 18.15 1.05
CA LEU A 168 -11.02 19.01 0.03
C LEU A 168 -10.40 20.30 0.60
N PRO A 169 -11.07 21.08 1.49
CA PRO A 169 -10.46 22.26 2.13
C PRO A 169 -9.17 21.93 2.91
N LEU A 170 -9.14 20.80 3.63
CA LEU A 170 -7.96 20.37 4.40
C LEU A 170 -6.77 20.01 3.49
N MET A 171 -7.03 19.50 2.29
CA MET A 171 -5.99 19.23 1.29
C MET A 171 -5.46 20.54 0.69
N TYR A 172 -6.32 21.49 0.37
CA TYR A 172 -5.93 22.83 -0.10
C TYR A 172 -5.08 23.55 0.94
N GLU A 173 -5.54 23.60 2.18
CA GLU A 173 -4.80 24.21 3.28
C GLU A 173 -3.40 23.59 3.42
N HIS A 174 -3.31 22.26 3.34
CA HIS A 174 -2.02 21.58 3.44
C HIS A 174 -1.09 21.93 2.27
N ILE A 175 -1.59 21.89 1.04
CA ILE A 175 -0.79 22.17 -0.16
C ILE A 175 -0.29 23.61 -0.15
N LEU A 176 -1.18 24.58 0.05
CA LEU A 176 -0.85 25.99 0.01
C LEU A 176 0.02 26.41 1.21
N GLY A 177 -0.36 25.99 2.43
CA GLY A 177 0.39 26.34 3.64
C GLY A 177 1.78 25.73 3.72
N ARG A 178 2.01 24.62 2.99
CA ARG A 178 3.33 23.99 2.95
C ARG A 178 4.23 24.50 1.82
N ALA A 179 3.67 25.07 0.77
CA ALA A 179 4.40 25.49 -0.44
C ALA A 179 5.48 26.55 -0.19
N ASP A 180 5.34 27.36 0.85
CA ASP A 180 6.33 28.40 1.19
C ASP A 180 7.62 27.81 1.79
N GLY A 181 7.51 26.75 2.59
CA GLY A 181 8.66 26.09 3.22
C GLY A 181 9.19 24.87 2.46
N HIS A 182 8.43 24.35 1.50
CA HIS A 182 8.70 23.09 0.80
C HIS A 182 8.45 23.24 -0.71
N ALA A 183 9.51 23.52 -1.45
CA ALA A 183 9.44 23.82 -2.88
C ALA A 183 8.81 22.71 -3.72
N GLU A 184 8.97 21.44 -3.30
CA GLU A 184 8.35 20.28 -3.93
C GLU A 184 6.82 20.34 -3.98
N MET A 185 6.19 21.03 -3.02
CA MET A 185 4.73 21.18 -3.00
C MET A 185 4.19 22.02 -4.17
N ARG A 186 5.05 22.81 -4.81
CA ARG A 186 4.67 23.58 -6.02
C ARG A 186 4.56 22.72 -7.27
N ARG A 187 4.93 21.43 -7.18
CA ARG A 187 4.77 20.47 -8.29
C ARG A 187 3.33 20.01 -8.47
N ILE A 188 2.53 19.99 -7.42
CA ILE A 188 1.12 19.61 -7.51
C ILE A 188 0.31 20.78 -8.10
N VAL A 189 -0.43 20.48 -9.17
CA VAL A 189 -1.14 21.52 -9.97
C VAL A 189 -2.48 21.85 -9.33
N GLU A 190 -3.16 20.83 -8.82
CA GLU A 190 -4.49 20.92 -8.18
C GLU A 190 -4.58 19.95 -6.99
N PRO A 191 -5.48 20.17 -6.03
CA PRO A 191 -5.78 19.18 -5.02
C PRO A 191 -6.25 17.86 -5.66
N PRO A 192 -6.15 16.73 -4.93
CA PRO A 192 -6.56 15.44 -5.45
C PRO A 192 -7.96 15.43 -6.04
N MET A 193 -8.08 14.97 -7.28
CA MET A 193 -9.33 14.87 -8.01
C MET A 193 -10.01 13.54 -7.73
N HIS A 194 -11.29 13.59 -7.37
CA HIS A 194 -12.10 12.39 -7.17
C HIS A 194 -12.62 11.85 -8.52
N VAL A 195 -12.38 10.57 -8.78
CA VAL A 195 -12.71 9.90 -10.04
C VAL A 195 -13.54 8.65 -9.76
N ASP A 196 -14.65 8.46 -10.48
CA ASP A 196 -15.50 7.26 -10.40
C ASP A 196 -14.72 6.03 -10.90
N SER A 197 -14.43 5.08 -9.99
CA SER A 197 -13.69 3.86 -10.31
C SER A 197 -14.40 3.00 -11.36
N ALA A 198 -15.74 2.97 -11.38
CA ALA A 198 -16.49 2.23 -12.38
C ALA A 198 -16.23 2.69 -13.82
N LEU A 199 -15.76 3.93 -14.00
CA LEU A 199 -15.46 4.54 -15.29
C LEU A 199 -13.96 4.71 -15.55
N SER A 200 -13.10 4.52 -14.55
CA SER A 200 -11.66 4.74 -14.66
C SER A 200 -10.85 3.45 -14.49
N ALA A 201 -10.37 2.93 -15.60
CA ALA A 201 -9.49 1.77 -15.63
C ALA A 201 -8.22 1.97 -14.77
N ASN A 202 -7.66 3.18 -14.74
CA ASN A 202 -6.46 3.47 -13.96
C ASN A 202 -6.73 3.46 -12.45
N ILE A 203 -7.88 3.96 -11.98
CA ILE A 203 -8.29 3.86 -10.57
C ILE A 203 -8.54 2.39 -10.18
N GLN A 204 -9.16 1.60 -11.04
CA GLN A 204 -9.32 0.16 -10.78
C GLN A 204 -7.96 -0.57 -10.67
N PHE A 205 -6.97 -0.17 -11.46
CA PHE A 205 -5.63 -0.74 -11.31
C PHE A 205 -4.94 -0.25 -10.02
N ALA A 206 -5.20 0.99 -9.59
CA ALA A 206 -4.72 1.50 -8.29
C ALA A 206 -5.33 0.70 -7.12
N ASP A 207 -6.62 0.31 -7.16
CA ASP A 207 -7.24 -0.60 -6.19
C ASP A 207 -6.51 -1.96 -6.14
N TRP A 208 -6.12 -2.52 -7.30
CA TRP A 208 -5.34 -3.77 -7.31
C TRP A 208 -3.98 -3.60 -6.63
N ILE A 209 -3.30 -2.48 -6.87
CA ILE A 209 -2.01 -2.20 -6.23
C ILE A 209 -2.21 -1.98 -4.72
N ALA A 210 -3.22 -1.20 -4.32
CA ALA A 210 -3.53 -0.94 -2.93
C ALA A 210 -3.85 -2.23 -2.17
N ALA A 211 -4.61 -3.14 -2.76
CA ALA A 211 -4.88 -4.45 -2.18
C ALA A 211 -3.63 -5.31 -2.04
N ALA A 212 -2.74 -5.35 -3.05
CA ALA A 212 -1.48 -6.07 -2.98
C ALA A 212 -0.57 -5.53 -1.87
N VAL A 213 -0.44 -4.21 -1.78
CA VAL A 213 0.35 -3.53 -0.74
C VAL A 213 -0.28 -3.74 0.64
N SER A 214 -1.61 -3.68 0.76
CA SER A 214 -2.33 -3.94 2.01
C SER A 214 -1.99 -5.33 2.56
N ARG A 215 -1.97 -6.36 1.72
CA ARG A 215 -1.56 -7.73 2.13
C ARG A 215 -0.10 -7.79 2.59
N ALA A 216 0.79 -7.07 1.90
CA ALA A 216 2.18 -6.98 2.29
C ALA A 216 2.37 -6.30 3.65
N VAL A 217 1.67 -5.18 3.86
CA VAL A 217 1.67 -4.43 5.12
C VAL A 217 1.12 -5.27 6.27
N GLU A 218 -0.02 -5.94 6.08
CA GLU A 218 -0.58 -6.86 7.09
C GLU A 218 0.44 -7.93 7.49
N ARG A 219 1.11 -8.56 6.52
CA ARG A 219 2.15 -9.55 6.79
C ARG A 219 3.30 -8.99 7.63
N GLN A 220 3.66 -7.71 7.43
CA GLN A 220 4.76 -7.08 8.17
C GLN A 220 4.36 -6.68 9.61
N LEU A 221 3.10 -6.38 9.86
CA LEU A 221 2.62 -5.83 11.12
C LEU A 221 1.91 -6.85 12.02
N LEU A 222 1.34 -7.93 11.46
CA LEU A 222 0.64 -8.94 12.26
C LEU A 222 1.62 -9.94 12.87
N VAL A 223 1.43 -10.22 14.14
CA VAL A 223 2.39 -10.97 14.97
C VAL A 223 2.20 -12.48 14.85
N SER A 224 0.96 -12.95 14.71
CA SER A 224 0.66 -14.39 14.65
C SER A 224 0.30 -14.84 13.24
N GLU A 225 0.63 -16.10 12.91
CA GLU A 225 0.23 -16.71 11.63
C GLU A 225 -1.29 -16.80 11.47
N VAL A 226 -2.03 -16.92 12.56
CA VAL A 226 -3.50 -16.94 12.58
C VAL A 226 -4.06 -15.56 12.20
N GLU A 227 -3.36 -14.48 12.58
CA GLU A 227 -3.74 -13.11 12.24
C GLU A 227 -3.21 -12.70 10.87
N ARG A 228 -2.10 -13.28 10.42
CA ARG A 228 -1.55 -13.06 9.09
C ARG A 228 -2.47 -13.69 8.08
N ASN A 229 -2.96 -12.88 7.19
CA ASN A 229 -3.44 -13.42 5.94
C ASN A 229 -2.20 -13.98 5.23
N ALA A 230 -1.98 -15.29 5.33
CA ALA A 230 -0.74 -16.00 4.97
C ALA A 230 -0.34 -15.85 3.48
N TRP A 231 -0.95 -14.89 2.80
CA TRP A 231 -0.94 -14.83 1.40
C TRP A 231 -0.21 -13.60 0.81
N ILE A 232 1.06 -13.74 0.57
CA ILE A 232 1.73 -13.06 -0.54
C ILE A 232 2.51 -14.14 -1.25
N PRO A 233 2.12 -14.52 -2.48
CA PRO A 233 2.90 -15.51 -3.21
C PRO A 233 4.34 -15.02 -3.32
N PRO A 234 5.33 -15.89 -3.10
CA PRO A 234 6.74 -15.58 -3.37
C PRO A 234 6.97 -15.06 -4.80
N THR A 235 6.05 -15.37 -5.70
CA THR A 235 6.06 -14.94 -7.11
C THR A 235 5.82 -13.44 -7.32
N LEU A 236 5.12 -12.74 -6.41
CA LEU A 236 4.94 -11.28 -6.50
C LEU A 236 6.23 -10.52 -6.14
N SER A 237 6.97 -11.00 -5.15
CA SER A 237 8.15 -10.32 -4.63
C SER A 237 9.24 -10.03 -5.68
N PRO A 238 9.66 -10.97 -6.55
CA PRO A 238 10.68 -10.69 -7.57
C PRO A 238 10.20 -9.67 -8.63
N ALA A 239 8.94 -9.74 -9.04
CA ALA A 239 8.38 -8.84 -10.05
C ALA A 239 8.30 -7.38 -9.57
N LEU A 240 8.15 -7.17 -8.25
CA LEU A 240 7.93 -5.85 -7.66
C LEU A 240 9.21 -5.18 -7.14
N ARG A 241 10.38 -5.83 -7.19
CA ARG A 241 11.61 -5.36 -6.50
C ARG A 241 12.15 -4.00 -6.95
N ARG A 242 11.89 -3.55 -8.17
CA ARG A 242 12.46 -2.31 -8.74
C ARG A 242 11.40 -1.35 -9.27
N VAL A 243 10.15 -1.57 -8.91
CA VAL A 243 9.04 -0.84 -9.54
C VAL A 243 8.47 0.27 -8.67
N PHE A 244 8.89 0.37 -7.40
CA PHE A 244 8.40 1.40 -6.48
C PHE A 244 9.20 2.71 -6.56
N THR A 245 8.51 3.83 -6.36
CA THR A 245 9.15 5.13 -6.14
C THR A 245 10.04 5.07 -4.88
N ARG A 246 11.08 5.88 -4.79
CA ARG A 246 11.96 5.95 -3.61
C ARG A 246 11.23 6.45 -2.36
N GLU A 247 10.18 7.22 -2.55
CA GLU A 247 9.36 7.81 -1.52
C GLU A 247 8.36 6.82 -0.91
N SER A 248 8.17 5.66 -1.54
CA SER A 248 7.28 4.60 -1.03
C SER A 248 7.75 4.09 0.32
N LYS A 249 6.82 4.10 1.31
CA LYS A 249 7.18 3.83 2.70
C LYS A 249 6.02 3.21 3.50
N LEU A 250 6.33 2.21 4.31
CA LEU A 250 5.56 1.83 5.49
C LEU A 250 6.22 2.47 6.72
N HIS A 251 5.54 3.40 7.35
CA HIS A 251 5.97 4.00 8.59
C HIS A 251 5.53 3.16 9.80
N VAL A 252 6.49 2.84 10.67
CA VAL A 252 6.27 1.96 11.81
C VAL A 252 6.51 2.73 13.10
N HIS A 253 5.49 2.80 13.96
CA HIS A 253 5.54 3.54 15.22
C HIS A 253 6.13 2.74 16.39
N SER A 254 6.13 1.42 16.31
CA SER A 254 6.45 0.56 17.44
C SER A 254 7.89 0.64 17.96
N GLY A 255 8.73 1.53 17.40
CA GLY A 255 10.09 1.82 17.87
C GLY A 255 11.08 0.65 17.82
N ALA A 256 10.57 -0.57 17.64
CA ALA A 256 11.37 -1.81 17.59
C ALA A 256 11.85 -2.14 16.17
N HIS A 257 11.36 -1.44 15.16
CA HIS A 257 11.64 -1.71 13.76
C HIS A 257 11.82 -0.42 12.96
N ASP A 258 12.72 -0.47 12.00
CA ASP A 258 12.87 0.58 11.01
C ASP A 258 11.69 0.56 10.02
N ASP A 259 11.42 1.72 9.44
CA ASP A 259 10.49 1.86 8.34
C ASP A 259 10.87 0.95 7.16
N LEU A 260 9.88 0.47 6.44
CA LEU A 260 10.12 -0.30 5.22
C LEU A 260 9.93 0.58 3.98
N HIS A 261 10.89 0.56 3.09
CA HIS A 261 10.89 1.37 1.87
C HIS A 261 10.74 0.52 0.61
N GLY A 262 10.01 1.04 -0.37
CA GLY A 262 9.85 0.43 -1.69
C GLY A 262 9.38 -1.03 -1.61
N ALA A 263 10.04 -1.93 -2.33
CA ALA A 263 9.69 -3.33 -2.39
C ALA A 263 10.00 -4.13 -1.10
N ALA A 264 10.69 -3.54 -0.12
CA ALA A 264 11.01 -4.24 1.13
C ALA A 264 9.76 -4.68 1.90
N VAL A 265 8.64 -3.99 1.75
CA VAL A 265 7.35 -4.39 2.34
C VAL A 265 6.91 -5.79 1.90
N PHE A 266 7.29 -6.23 0.69
CA PHE A 266 6.95 -7.56 0.15
C PHE A 266 7.95 -8.65 0.54
N SER A 267 9.22 -8.30 0.74
CA SER A 267 10.31 -9.27 0.84
C SER A 267 11.06 -9.26 2.18
N ALA A 268 10.90 -8.22 2.98
CA ALA A 268 11.59 -8.15 4.26
C ALA A 268 11.13 -9.27 5.20
N VAL A 269 12.09 -10.01 5.73
CA VAL A 269 11.87 -10.93 6.85
C VAL A 269 12.20 -10.15 8.11
N ARG A 270 11.15 -9.75 8.84
CA ARG A 270 11.29 -8.98 10.07
C ARG A 270 11.08 -9.88 11.29
N PRO A 271 11.91 -9.77 12.32
CA PRO A 271 11.56 -10.29 13.62
C PRO A 271 10.37 -9.49 14.13
N LEU A 272 9.22 -10.15 14.29
CA LEU A 272 8.02 -9.51 14.82
C LEU A 272 8.20 -9.28 16.32
N ALA A 273 7.94 -8.07 16.78
CA ALA A 273 7.80 -7.80 18.20
C ALA A 273 6.52 -8.47 18.69
N GLY A 274 6.63 -9.30 19.73
CA GLY A 274 5.44 -9.78 20.45
C GLY A 274 4.71 -8.59 21.11
N ARG A 275 3.44 -8.79 21.52
CA ARG A 275 2.65 -7.80 22.29
C ARG A 275 3.36 -7.28 23.56
N ASP A 276 4.31 -8.03 24.05
CA ASP A 276 5.17 -7.74 25.19
C ASP A 276 6.44 -6.96 24.83
N GLY A 277 6.58 -6.54 23.56
CA GLY A 277 7.77 -5.85 23.06
C GLY A 277 9.00 -6.76 22.88
N VAL A 278 8.87 -8.06 23.17
CA VAL A 278 9.94 -9.03 23.00
C VAL A 278 10.03 -9.49 21.55
N ARG A 279 11.16 -9.24 20.90
CA ARG A 279 11.44 -9.69 19.54
C ARG A 279 11.48 -11.22 19.49
N ARG A 280 10.53 -11.84 18.82
CA ARG A 280 10.60 -13.28 18.51
C ARG A 280 11.40 -13.49 17.23
N ILE A 281 12.72 -13.56 17.36
CA ILE A 281 13.63 -13.88 16.24
C ILE A 281 13.32 -15.29 15.68
N VAL A 282 12.71 -16.16 16.47
CA VAL A 282 12.43 -17.58 16.15
C VAL A 282 11.57 -17.71 14.89
N ASP A 283 10.61 -16.79 14.67
CA ASP A 283 9.68 -16.87 13.54
C ASP A 283 10.28 -16.34 12.22
N ALA A 284 11.38 -15.59 12.33
CA ALA A 284 12.07 -14.99 11.17
C ALA A 284 13.24 -15.83 10.65
N VAL A 285 13.82 -16.65 11.52
CA VAL A 285 14.92 -17.57 11.21
C VAL A 285 14.51 -18.95 11.65
N GLY A 286 14.70 -19.96 10.81
CA GLY A 286 14.38 -21.34 11.17
C GLY A 286 15.00 -21.75 12.52
N PRO A 287 14.41 -22.73 13.25
CA PRO A 287 14.86 -23.10 14.59
C PRO A 287 16.35 -23.41 14.71
N GLN A 288 16.96 -23.92 13.64
CA GLN A 288 18.40 -24.23 13.57
C GLN A 288 19.24 -22.95 13.50
N GLN A 289 18.86 -21.96 12.67
CA GLN A 289 19.55 -20.67 12.59
C GLN A 289 19.40 -19.87 13.88
N TYR A 290 18.24 -19.91 14.53
CA TYR A 290 18.04 -19.28 15.82
C TYR A 290 18.97 -19.85 16.90
N ARG A 291 19.12 -21.17 16.94
CA ARG A 291 20.05 -21.84 17.88
C ARG A 291 21.48 -21.38 17.67
N LEU A 292 21.96 -21.36 16.41
CA LEU A 292 23.30 -20.89 16.06
C LEU A 292 23.53 -19.41 16.42
N MET A 293 22.54 -18.55 16.19
CA MET A 293 22.61 -17.13 16.58
C MET A 293 22.66 -16.95 18.10
N ARG A 294 21.89 -17.72 18.84
CA ARG A 294 21.90 -17.70 20.30
C ARG A 294 23.24 -18.16 20.85
N GLU A 295 23.79 -19.28 20.39
CA GLU A 295 25.10 -19.77 20.79
C GLU A 295 26.24 -18.79 20.43
N ALA A 296 26.12 -18.07 19.29
CA ALA A 296 27.08 -17.03 18.92
C ALA A 296 26.99 -15.81 19.87
N ALA A 297 25.76 -15.41 20.25
CA ALA A 297 25.55 -14.31 21.17
C ALA A 297 26.05 -14.64 22.59
N GLU A 298 25.80 -15.87 23.08
CA GLU A 298 26.30 -16.36 24.36
C GLU A 298 27.84 -16.38 24.40
N ARG A 299 28.49 -16.88 23.34
CA ARG A 299 29.97 -16.86 23.21
C ARG A 299 30.55 -15.43 23.14
N ALA A 300 29.86 -14.50 22.50
CA ALA A 300 30.26 -13.10 22.46
C ALA A 300 30.14 -12.43 23.82
N ALA A 301 29.08 -12.73 24.58
CA ALA A 301 28.88 -12.23 25.94
C ALA A 301 29.92 -12.76 26.94
N GLU A 302 30.34 -14.02 26.79
CA GLU A 302 31.42 -14.62 27.60
C GLU A 302 32.78 -13.99 27.32
N ARG A 303 33.08 -13.62 26.06
CA ARG A 303 34.32 -12.93 25.68
C ARG A 303 34.39 -11.47 26.07
N GLY A 304 33.24 -10.83 26.34
CA GLY A 304 33.13 -9.43 26.74
C GLY A 304 33.07 -9.24 28.27
N ARG A 305 33.19 -10.27 29.08
CA ARG A 305 33.36 -10.12 30.53
C ARG A 305 34.82 -9.91 30.87
N PRO A 306 35.17 -8.78 31.55
CA PRO A 306 36.53 -8.50 31.97
C PRO A 306 37.09 -9.51 32.98
#